data_6b1d8466aa52f4ec0341a889b490e4fd
#
_entry.id   6b1d8466aa52f4ec0341a889b490e4fd
#
_cell.length_a   1.000
_cell.length_b   1.000
_cell.length_c   1.000
_cell.angle_alpha   90.00
_cell.angle_beta   90.00
_cell.angle_gamma   90.00
#
_symmetry.space_group_name_H-M   'P 1'
#
loop_
_entity.id
_entity.type
_entity.pdbx_description
1 polymer ?
#
loop_
_entity_poly.entity_id
_entity_poly.type
_entity_poly.pdbx_seq_one_letter_code
_entity_poly.pdbx_strand_id
1 'polypeptide(L)' 'MDRLDAIRLLQALVAAGAKSDAPMANAWVSKVSLEIGLKGEEFHSAVVYSGGQGWLKYEHKEGSISLTDAGEALARA' A
#
# COMPACT_ATOMS: atom_id res chain seq x y z
N MET A 1 10.00 8.19 -7.88
CA MET A 1 10.32 8.71 -6.57
C MET A 1 9.49 8.01 -5.53
N ASP A 2 10.18 7.34 -4.62
CA ASP A 2 9.54 6.37 -3.74
C ASP A 2 8.42 6.93 -2.87
N ARG A 3 8.64 8.15 -2.32
CA ARG A 3 7.65 8.74 -1.44
C ARG A 3 6.34 9.07 -2.15
N LEU A 4 6.43 9.69 -3.33
CA LEU A 4 5.25 10.04 -4.10
C LEU A 4 4.51 8.79 -4.57
N ASP A 5 5.26 7.79 -5.03
CA ASP A 5 4.67 6.53 -5.47
C ASP A 5 3.97 5.82 -4.31
N ALA A 6 4.61 5.84 -3.12
CA ALA A 6 4.02 5.23 -1.94
C ALA A 6 2.71 5.94 -1.56
N ILE A 7 2.70 7.27 -1.55
CA ILE A 7 1.49 8.03 -1.22
C ILE A 7 0.39 7.77 -2.25
N ARG A 8 0.74 7.74 -3.54
CA ARG A 8 -0.23 7.42 -4.60
C ARG A 8 -0.83 6.04 -4.41
N LEU A 9 0.00 5.06 -4.03
CA LEU A 9 -0.47 3.71 -3.77
C LEU A 9 -1.45 3.69 -2.59
N LEU A 10 -1.11 4.35 -1.48
CA LEU A 10 -2.00 4.42 -0.32
C LEU A 10 -3.34 5.06 -0.68
N GLN A 11 -3.30 6.15 -1.43
CA GLN A 11 -4.52 6.83 -1.87
C GLN A 11 -5.38 5.93 -2.74
N ALA A 12 -4.76 5.18 -3.64
CA ALA A 12 -5.47 4.26 -4.51
C ALA A 12 -6.09 3.11 -3.72
N LEU A 13 -5.37 2.58 -2.72
CA LEU A 13 -5.89 1.52 -1.87
C LEU A 13 -7.12 1.98 -1.10
N VAL A 14 -7.05 3.16 -0.50
CA VAL A 14 -8.19 3.71 0.25
C VAL A 14 -9.37 3.98 -0.69
N ALA A 15 -9.11 4.52 -1.87
CA ALA A 15 -10.16 4.76 -2.86
C ALA A 15 -10.82 3.45 -3.31
N ALA A 16 -10.08 2.35 -3.29
CA ALA A 16 -10.60 1.03 -3.66
C ALA A 16 -11.27 0.31 -2.48
N GLY A 17 -11.36 0.95 -1.31
CA GLY A 17 -12.08 0.41 -0.17
C GLY A 17 -11.21 -0.09 0.98
N ALA A 18 -9.90 0.09 0.92
CA ALA A 18 -9.01 -0.38 1.98
C ALA A 18 -9.22 0.43 3.27
N LYS A 19 -9.12 -0.25 4.39
CA LYS A 19 -9.24 0.36 5.72
C LYS A 19 -8.11 -0.12 6.60
N SER A 20 -7.77 0.68 7.61
CA SER A 20 -6.72 0.28 8.56
C SER A 20 -7.12 -0.99 9.28
N ASP A 21 -6.12 -1.81 9.60
CA ASP A 21 -6.26 -3.07 10.32
C ASP A 21 -7.08 -4.14 9.58
N ALA A 22 -7.39 -3.94 8.31
CA ALA A 22 -8.06 -4.92 7.48
C ALA A 22 -7.04 -5.53 6.51
N PRO A 23 -6.68 -6.82 6.66
CA PRO A 23 -5.69 -7.44 5.78
C PRO A 23 -6.14 -7.42 4.31
N MET A 24 -5.19 -7.12 3.43
CA MET A 24 -5.41 -7.13 2.00
C MET A 24 -4.54 -8.20 1.36
N ALA A 25 -5.09 -8.97 0.44
CA ALA A 25 -4.31 -9.95 -0.30
C ALA A 25 -3.22 -9.22 -1.10
N ASN A 26 -2.02 -9.77 -1.11
CA ASN A 26 -0.91 -9.18 -1.85
C ASN A 26 -1.28 -9.04 -3.34
N ALA A 27 -1.96 -10.02 -3.90
CA ALA A 27 -2.39 -9.97 -5.30
C ALA A 27 -3.34 -8.81 -5.58
N TRP A 28 -4.24 -8.50 -4.63
CA TRP A 28 -5.16 -7.37 -4.78
C TRP A 28 -4.42 -6.04 -4.73
N VAL A 29 -3.47 -5.91 -3.80
CA VAL A 29 -2.66 -4.69 -3.69
C VAL A 29 -1.86 -4.48 -4.97
N SER A 30 -1.28 -5.55 -5.52
CA SER A 30 -0.55 -5.50 -6.77
C SER A 30 -1.45 -5.04 -7.92
N LYS A 31 -2.68 -5.55 -7.97
CA LYS A 31 -3.64 -5.17 -9.00
C LYS A 31 -3.98 -3.68 -8.92
N VAL A 32 -4.22 -3.17 -7.71
CA VAL A 32 -4.50 -1.74 -7.52
C VAL A 32 -3.29 -0.92 -7.97
N SER A 33 -2.08 -1.37 -7.63
CA SER A 33 -0.85 -0.71 -8.04
C SER A 33 -0.73 -0.61 -9.57
N LEU A 34 -1.07 -1.69 -10.26
CA LEU A 34 -1.03 -1.70 -11.73
C LEU A 34 -1.99 -0.68 -12.32
N GLU A 35 -3.15 -0.48 -11.70
CA GLU A 35 -4.16 0.46 -12.18
C GLU A 35 -3.67 1.91 -12.15
N ILE A 36 -2.71 2.22 -11.29
CA ILE A 36 -2.13 3.56 -11.22
C ILE A 36 -0.74 3.63 -11.86
N GLY A 37 -0.36 2.58 -12.58
CA GLY A 37 0.89 2.57 -13.34
C GLY A 37 2.14 2.18 -12.56
N LEU A 38 1.99 1.70 -11.34
CA LEU A 38 3.12 1.21 -10.54
C LEU A 38 3.24 -0.30 -10.71
N LYS A 39 4.29 -0.76 -11.34
CA LYS A 39 4.50 -2.19 -11.60
C LYS A 39 5.95 -2.57 -11.39
N GLY A 40 6.19 -3.86 -11.12
CA GLY A 40 7.52 -4.39 -10.94
C GLY A 40 8.23 -3.72 -9.77
N GLU A 41 9.41 -3.17 -10.04
CA GLU A 41 10.21 -2.55 -9.00
C GLU A 41 9.57 -1.31 -8.39
N GLU A 42 8.80 -0.58 -9.17
CA GLU A 42 8.10 0.61 -8.67
C GLU A 42 7.11 0.23 -7.56
N PHE A 43 6.35 -0.84 -7.80
CA PHE A 43 5.43 -1.37 -6.81
C PHE A 43 6.19 -1.84 -5.57
N HIS A 44 7.24 -2.65 -5.78
CA HIS A 44 8.04 -3.17 -4.68
C HIS A 44 8.63 -2.04 -3.84
N SER A 45 9.22 -1.04 -4.49
CA SER A 45 9.82 0.10 -3.78
C SER A 45 8.78 0.89 -3.00
N ALA A 46 7.58 1.07 -3.55
CA ALA A 46 6.51 1.79 -2.86
C ALA A 46 6.06 1.03 -1.60
N VAL A 47 5.95 -0.29 -1.68
CA VAL A 47 5.57 -1.12 -0.54
C VAL A 47 6.66 -1.09 0.54
N VAL A 48 7.92 -1.25 0.14
CA VAL A 48 9.04 -1.22 1.09
C VAL A 48 9.14 0.14 1.75
N TYR A 49 9.04 1.21 0.99
CA TYR A 49 9.07 2.56 1.55
C TYR A 49 7.93 2.76 2.55
N SER A 50 6.72 2.36 2.17
CA SER A 50 5.55 2.50 3.04
C SER A 50 5.71 1.69 4.32
N GLY A 51 6.28 0.49 4.23
CA GLY A 51 6.56 -0.33 5.41
C GLY A 51 7.56 0.35 6.34
N GLY A 52 8.61 0.96 5.78
CA GLY A 52 9.61 1.68 6.55
C GLY A 52 9.06 2.92 7.24
N GLN A 53 8.04 3.54 6.67
CA GLN A 53 7.39 4.72 7.25
C GLN A 53 6.29 4.36 8.25
N GLY A 54 5.96 3.07 8.36
CA GLY A 54 4.87 2.64 9.23
C GLY A 54 3.49 2.85 8.63
N TRP A 55 3.38 3.00 7.31
CA TRP A 55 2.11 3.20 6.62
C TRP A 55 1.45 1.89 6.21
N LEU A 56 2.26 0.85 5.96
CA LEU A 56 1.80 -0.49 5.63
C LEU A 56 2.50 -1.50 6.54
N LYS A 57 1.82 -2.60 6.81
CA LYS A 57 2.36 -3.70 7.60
C LYS A 57 2.26 -4.98 6.77
N TYR A 58 3.37 -5.66 6.57
CA TYR A 58 3.45 -6.87 5.75
C TYR A 58 3.45 -8.11 6.63
N GLU A 59 2.53 -9.03 6.35
CA GLU A 59 2.44 -10.32 7.05
C GLU A 59 2.96 -11.42 6.15
N HIS A 60 4.20 -11.84 6.38
CA HIS A 60 4.84 -12.85 5.53
C HIS A 60 4.10 -14.18 5.51
N LYS A 61 3.60 -14.62 6.66
CA LYS A 61 2.97 -15.93 6.78
C LYS A 61 1.70 -16.06 5.95
N GLU A 62 0.97 -14.98 5.82
CA GLU A 62 -0.31 -14.98 5.13
C GLU A 62 -0.23 -14.36 3.75
N GLY A 63 0.91 -13.79 3.40
CA GLY A 63 1.06 -13.08 2.14
C GLY A 63 0.10 -11.91 2.03
N SER A 64 -0.22 -11.26 3.18
CA SER A 64 -1.14 -10.15 3.21
C SER A 64 -0.44 -8.87 3.63
N ILE A 65 -1.04 -7.75 3.26
CA ILE A 65 -0.56 -6.41 3.60
C ILE A 65 -1.71 -5.69 4.28
N SER A 66 -1.41 -5.03 5.40
CA SER A 66 -2.42 -4.25 6.12
C SER A 66 -2.05 -2.78 6.09
N LEU A 67 -3.07 -1.94 5.93
CA LEU A 67 -2.91 -0.50 6.04
C LEU A 67 -2.91 -0.14 7.53
N THR A 68 -1.96 0.69 7.95
CA THR A 68 -1.95 1.16 9.33
C THR A 68 -2.82 2.40 9.48
N ASP A 69 -3.12 2.78 10.73
CA ASP A 69 -3.85 4.01 11.00
C ASP A 69 -3.12 5.21 10.41
N ALA A 70 -1.78 5.24 10.54
CA ALA A 70 -0.97 6.32 9.99
C ALA A 70 -1.07 6.36 8.45
N GLY A 71 -1.04 5.19 7.81
CA GLY A 71 -1.17 5.11 6.35
C GLY A 71 -2.53 5.56 5.87
N GLU A 72 -3.58 5.16 6.55
CA GLU A 72 -4.93 5.58 6.20
C GLU A 72 -5.10 7.08 6.39
N ALA A 73 -4.62 7.63 7.51
CA ALA A 73 -4.71 9.07 7.77
C ALA A 73 -3.98 9.86 6.70
N LEU A 74 -2.79 9.41 6.29
CA LEU A 74 -2.03 10.08 5.25
C LEU A 74 -2.78 10.07 3.92
N ALA A 75 -3.37 8.93 3.56
CA ALA A 75 -4.09 8.78 2.30
C ALA A 75 -5.34 9.67 2.25
N ARG A 76 -5.97 9.91 3.39
CA ARG A 76 -7.18 10.74 3.46
C ARG A 76 -6.91 12.22 3.66
N ALA A 77 -5.66 12.56 3.91
CA ALA A 77 -5.28 13.95 4.17
C ALA A 77 -5.40 14.84 2.93
#